data_8e03ce5f43fadc8f861e9abd67483785
#
_entry.id   8e03ce5f43fadc8f861e9abd67483785
#
_cell.length_a   1.000
_cell.length_b   1.000
_cell.length_c   1.000
_cell.angle_alpha   90.00
_cell.angle_beta   90.00
_cell.angle_gamma   90.00
#
_symmetry.space_group_name_H-M   'P 1'
#
loop_
_entity.id
_entity.type
_entity.pdbx_description
1 polymer ?
#
loop_
_entity_poly.entity_id
_entity_poly.type
_entity_poly.pdbx_seq_one_letter_code
_entity_poly.pdbx_strand_id
1 'polypeptide(L)'
;MKESNYKYEVIVVLNPKAESKEKEKSIKQIEDKILGLDFKVENREDMGSKVLSYKIKDQEKGDFWVFTIGGNKPIKSKEFKLFLNRETNIIRYLILKI
;
A
#
# COMPACT_ATOMS: atom_id res chain seq x y z
N MET A 1 1.73 -9.27 -25.40
CA MET A 1 1.51 -8.95 -23.99
C MET A 1 0.52 -7.81 -23.87
N LYS A 2 -0.54 -8.01 -23.11
CA LYS A 2 -1.53 -6.95 -22.93
C LYS A 2 -1.05 -5.94 -21.90
N GLU A 3 -1.10 -4.67 -22.25
CA GLU A 3 -0.84 -3.63 -21.28
C GLU A 3 -2.05 -3.47 -20.35
N SER A 4 -1.78 -3.08 -19.12
CA SER A 4 -2.83 -2.80 -18.16
C SER A 4 -3.53 -1.49 -18.54
N ASN A 5 -4.87 -1.53 -18.65
CA ASN A 5 -5.66 -0.35 -18.99
C ASN A 5 -5.90 0.56 -17.78
N TYR A 6 -5.83 0.00 -16.58
CA TYR A 6 -6.05 0.72 -15.34
C TYR A 6 -4.80 0.62 -14.49
N LYS A 7 -4.22 1.76 -14.18
CA LYS A 7 -3.03 1.83 -13.34
C LYS A 7 -3.29 2.72 -12.15
N TYR A 8 -2.82 2.27 -11.00
CA TYR A 8 -2.96 3.01 -9.75
C TYR A 8 -1.63 3.00 -9.02
N GLU A 9 -1.45 4.02 -8.21
CA GLU A 9 -0.34 4.10 -7.29
C GLU A 9 -0.89 4.01 -5.89
N VAL A 10 -0.43 3.02 -5.13
CA VAL A 10 -0.87 2.80 -3.76
C VAL A 10 0.28 3.16 -2.85
N ILE A 11 0.09 4.21 -2.07
CA ILE A 11 1.09 4.67 -1.12
C ILE A 11 0.65 4.20 0.26
N VAL A 12 1.51 3.46 0.94
CA VAL A 12 1.23 2.95 2.29
C VAL A 12 2.29 3.48 3.23
N VAL A 13 1.85 3.91 4.40
CA VAL A 13 2.75 4.35 5.47
C VAL A 13 2.62 3.33 6.60
N LEU A 14 3.71 2.62 6.86
CA LEU A 14 3.76 1.62 7.92
C LEU A 14 4.25 2.23 9.22
N ASN A 15 3.79 1.65 10.33
CA ASN A 15 4.23 2.04 11.65
C ASN A 15 5.73 1.76 11.79
N PRO A 16 6.56 2.78 12.04
CA PRO A 16 8.01 2.59 12.13
C PRO A 16 8.43 1.73 13.33
N LYS A 17 7.56 1.58 14.32
CA LYS A 17 7.83 0.77 15.52
C LYS A 17 7.56 -0.71 15.30
N ALA A 18 6.92 -1.08 14.20
CA ALA A 18 6.67 -2.48 13.89
C ALA A 18 8.00 -3.20 13.62
N GLU A 19 8.09 -4.45 14.01
CA GLU A 19 9.27 -5.26 13.74
C GLU A 19 9.40 -5.55 12.25
N SER A 20 10.63 -5.81 11.79
CA SER A 20 10.89 -6.09 10.38
C SER A 20 10.03 -7.22 9.84
N LYS A 21 9.83 -8.27 10.64
CA LYS A 21 9.00 -9.40 10.24
C LYS A 21 7.54 -9.00 10.05
N GLU A 22 7.02 -8.13 10.91
CA GLU A 22 5.66 -7.64 10.82
C GLU A 22 5.47 -6.75 9.60
N LYS A 23 6.47 -5.91 9.29
CA LYS A 23 6.45 -5.07 8.09
C LYS A 23 6.45 -5.92 6.83
N GLU A 24 7.31 -6.91 6.76
CA GLU A 24 7.37 -7.83 5.62
C GLU A 24 6.06 -8.57 5.43
N LYS A 25 5.46 -9.02 6.53
CA LYS A 25 4.17 -9.70 6.50
C LYS A 25 3.07 -8.78 5.98
N SER A 26 3.05 -7.54 6.43
CA SER A 26 2.07 -6.55 5.97
C SER A 26 2.22 -6.27 4.47
N ILE A 27 3.45 -6.11 3.99
CA ILE A 27 3.72 -5.89 2.56
C ILE A 27 3.24 -7.08 1.74
N LYS A 28 3.53 -8.29 2.19
CA LYS A 28 3.11 -9.50 1.50
C LYS A 28 1.57 -9.61 1.45
N GLN A 29 0.91 -9.28 2.54
CA GLN A 29 -0.55 -9.30 2.60
C GLN A 29 -1.17 -8.28 1.65
N ILE A 30 -0.55 -7.10 1.52
CA ILE A 30 -0.99 -6.08 0.58
C ILE A 30 -0.86 -6.59 -0.86
N GLU A 31 0.28 -7.19 -1.20
CA GLU A 31 0.50 -7.75 -2.53
C GLU A 31 -0.48 -8.87 -2.83
N ASP A 32 -0.71 -9.76 -1.87
CA ASP A 32 -1.67 -10.87 -2.04
C ASP A 32 -3.09 -10.33 -2.26
N LYS A 33 -3.47 -9.28 -1.55
CA LYS A 33 -4.78 -8.66 -1.73
C LYS A 33 -4.91 -8.04 -3.12
N ILE A 34 -3.87 -7.37 -3.58
CA ILE A 34 -3.83 -6.78 -4.93
C ILE A 34 -4.03 -7.87 -5.99
N LEU A 35 -3.33 -8.99 -5.85
CA LEU A 35 -3.50 -10.12 -6.76
C LEU A 35 -4.91 -10.69 -6.69
N GLY A 36 -5.50 -10.77 -5.51
CA GLY A 36 -6.87 -11.22 -5.32
C GLY A 36 -7.91 -10.32 -5.95
N LEU A 37 -7.58 -9.08 -6.23
CA LEU A 37 -8.45 -8.13 -6.92
C LEU A 37 -8.23 -8.11 -8.44
N ASP A 38 -7.51 -9.09 -8.96
CA ASP A 38 -7.15 -9.20 -10.39
C ASP A 38 -6.23 -8.08 -10.87
N PHE A 39 -5.44 -7.57 -9.97
CA PHE A 39 -4.38 -6.61 -10.28
C PHE A 39 -3.03 -7.26 -10.07
N LYS A 40 -2.02 -6.75 -10.74
CA LYS A 40 -0.65 -7.19 -10.51
C LYS A 40 0.21 -6.02 -10.05
N VAL A 41 1.20 -6.32 -9.24
CA VAL A 41 2.17 -5.34 -8.77
C VAL A 41 3.23 -5.19 -9.87
N GLU A 42 3.22 -4.05 -10.54
CA GLU A 42 4.18 -3.76 -11.61
C GLU A 42 5.48 -3.22 -11.04
N ASN A 43 5.41 -2.49 -9.94
CA ASN A 43 6.57 -1.97 -9.25
C ASN A 43 6.28 -1.82 -7.76
N ARG A 44 7.31 -2.03 -6.97
CA ARG A 44 7.25 -1.82 -5.52
C ARG A 44 8.50 -1.07 -5.11
N GLU A 45 8.32 0.03 -4.40
CA GLU A 45 9.43 0.87 -3.99
C GLU A 45 9.35 1.18 -2.50
N ASP A 46 10.46 0.91 -1.80
CA ASP A 46 10.63 1.26 -0.40
C ASP A 46 11.23 2.67 -0.35
N MET A 47 10.42 3.63 0.05
CA MET A 47 10.84 5.03 0.13
C MET A 47 11.56 5.35 1.42
N GLY A 48 11.63 4.39 2.34
CA GLY A 48 12.29 4.55 3.61
C GLY A 48 11.47 5.31 4.64
N SER A 49 12.13 5.61 5.76
CA SER A 49 11.50 6.35 6.85
C SER A 49 11.47 7.84 6.54
N LYS A 50 10.32 8.45 6.70
CA LYS A 50 10.15 9.90 6.46
C LYS A 50 9.42 10.55 7.62
N VAL A 51 9.75 11.79 7.88
CA VAL A 51 9.08 12.60 8.91
C VAL A 51 7.70 13.01 8.38
N LEU A 52 6.68 12.79 9.20
CA LEU A 52 5.32 13.20 8.87
C LEU A 52 5.14 14.68 9.17
N SER A 53 4.32 15.37 8.35
CA SER A 53 4.05 16.79 8.54
C SER A 53 3.32 17.07 9.85
N TYR A 54 2.58 16.08 10.34
CA TYR A 54 1.90 16.12 11.62
C TYR A 54 1.79 14.68 12.12
N LYS A 55 1.57 14.53 13.43
CA LYS A 55 1.47 13.20 14.02
C LYS A 55 0.24 12.44 13.52
N ILE A 56 0.44 11.19 13.14
CA ILE A 56 -0.64 10.28 12.79
C ILE A 56 -0.54 9.12 13.76
N LYS A 57 -1.60 8.85 14.50
CA LYS A 57 -1.63 7.80 15.54
C LYS A 57 -0.41 7.90 16.46
N ASP A 58 -0.08 9.11 16.88
CA ASP A 58 1.05 9.44 17.75
C ASP A 58 2.43 9.13 17.16
N GLN A 59 2.52 8.95 15.85
CA GLN A 59 3.79 8.71 15.16
C GLN A 59 4.25 9.97 14.44
N GLU A 60 5.52 10.31 14.60
CA GLU A 60 6.13 11.46 13.93
C GLU A 60 6.81 11.06 12.63
N LYS A 61 7.09 9.77 12.45
CA LYS A 61 7.72 9.19 11.27
C LYS A 61 6.89 8.02 10.77
N GLY A 62 7.11 7.66 9.52
CA GLY A 62 6.49 6.48 8.94
C GLY A 62 7.38 5.88 7.88
N ASP A 63 7.24 4.58 7.66
CA ASP A 63 7.93 3.87 6.59
C ASP A 63 7.03 3.90 5.35
N PHE A 64 7.49 4.58 4.32
CA PHE A 64 6.72 4.79 3.09
C PHE A 64 7.03 3.72 2.05
N TRP A 65 5.96 3.12 1.52
CA TRP A 65 6.04 2.16 0.44
C TRP A 65 5.11 2.59 -0.67
N VAL A 66 5.56 2.45 -1.91
CA VAL A 66 4.77 2.79 -3.09
C VAL A 66 4.64 1.55 -3.96
N PHE A 67 3.40 1.18 -4.27
CA PHE A 67 3.09 0.08 -5.18
C PHE A 67 2.47 0.66 -6.44
N THR A 68 3.05 0.35 -7.59
CA THR A 68 2.42 0.65 -8.85
C THR A 68 1.73 -0.63 -9.31
N ILE A 69 0.42 -0.57 -9.49
CA ILE A 69 -0.38 -1.73 -9.82
C ILE A 69 -1.14 -1.51 -11.11
N GLY A 70 -1.42 -2.59 -11.82
CA GLY A 70 -2.12 -2.52 -13.09
C GLY A 70 -3.12 -3.64 -13.24
N GLY A 71 -4.22 -3.35 -13.92
CA GLY A 71 -5.27 -4.31 -14.20
C GLY A 71 -6.09 -3.91 -15.41
N ASN A 72 -7.03 -4.75 -15.79
CA ASN A 72 -7.86 -4.56 -16.97
C ASN A 72 -9.26 -4.03 -16.68
N LYS A 73 -9.53 -3.73 -15.42
CA LYS A 73 -10.81 -3.19 -14.96
C LYS A 73 -10.56 -2.26 -13.78
N PRO A 74 -11.51 -1.38 -13.44
CA PRO A 74 -11.33 -0.50 -12.28
C PRO A 74 -11.14 -1.31 -11.01
N ILE A 75 -10.27 -0.83 -10.12
CA ILE A 75 -10.03 -1.50 -8.85
C ILE A 75 -11.27 -1.40 -7.96
N LYS A 76 -11.54 -2.47 -7.22
CA LYS A 76 -12.61 -2.47 -6.22
C LYS A 76 -12.10 -1.71 -4.99
N SER A 77 -12.11 -0.38 -5.10
CA SER A 77 -11.48 0.48 -4.11
C SER A 77 -12.11 0.36 -2.73
N LYS A 78 -13.41 0.17 -2.65
CA LYS A 78 -14.10 0.01 -1.37
C LYS A 78 -13.59 -1.22 -0.63
N GLU A 79 -13.49 -2.35 -1.32
CA GLU A 79 -13.00 -3.60 -0.75
C GLU A 79 -11.53 -3.47 -0.34
N PHE A 80 -10.72 -2.84 -1.19
CA PHE A 80 -9.31 -2.64 -0.90
C PHE A 80 -9.10 -1.71 0.29
N LYS A 81 -9.87 -0.63 0.38
CA LYS A 81 -9.80 0.30 1.50
C LYS A 81 -10.20 -0.37 2.81
N LEU A 82 -11.21 -1.23 2.79
CA LEU A 82 -11.60 -1.99 3.98
C LEU A 82 -10.46 -2.86 4.47
N PHE A 83 -9.76 -3.52 3.55
CA PHE A 83 -8.60 -4.32 3.88
C PHE A 83 -7.50 -3.46 4.50
N LEU A 84 -7.16 -2.35 3.87
CA LEU A 84 -6.10 -1.47 4.35
C LEU A 84 -6.42 -0.88 5.73
N ASN A 85 -7.70 -0.57 5.97
CA ASN A 85 -8.14 -0.03 7.26
C ASN A 85 -8.04 -1.05 8.39
N ARG A 86 -8.07 -2.34 8.09
CA ARG A 86 -7.96 -3.41 9.09
C ARG A 86 -6.52 -3.73 9.47
N GLU A 87 -5.57 -3.33 8.64
CA GLU A 87 -4.16 -3.61 8.92
C GLU A 87 -3.63 -2.67 10.00
N THR A 88 -3.28 -3.23 11.15
CA THR A 88 -2.84 -2.44 12.31
C THR A 88 -1.51 -1.75 12.08
N ASN A 89 -0.65 -2.31 11.22
CA ASN A 89 0.66 -1.74 10.93
C ASN A 89 0.62 -0.62 9.89
N ILE A 90 -0.52 -0.43 9.22
CA ILE A 90 -0.71 0.67 8.27
C ILE A 90 -1.32 1.84 9.01
N ILE A 91 -0.57 2.93 9.13
CA ILE A 91 -1.07 4.13 9.82
C ILE A 91 -1.74 5.09 8.86
N ARG A 92 -1.41 5.00 7.57
CA ARG A 92 -2.05 5.81 6.52
C ARG A 92 -1.84 5.16 5.16
N TYR A 93 -2.75 5.43 4.25
CA TYR A 93 -2.61 4.98 2.86
C TYR A 93 -3.27 5.99 1.92
N LEU A 94 -2.88 5.93 0.64
CA LEU A 94 -3.45 6.76 -0.41
C LEU A 94 -3.47 5.95 -1.71
N ILE A 95 -4.58 6.00 -2.42
CA ILE A 95 -4.73 5.32 -3.72
C ILE A 95 -4.95 6.39 -4.77
N LEU A 96 -4.05 6.46 -5.74
CA LEU A 96 -4.10 7.44 -6.81
C LEU A 96 -4.23 6.75 -8.16
N LYS A 97 -5.10 7.26 -9.00
CA LYS A 97 -5.19 6.77 -10.37
C LYS A 97 -4.12 7.48 -11.21
N ILE A 98 -3.37 6.70 -11.93
CA ILE A 98 -2.31 7.22 -12.80
C ILE A 98 -2.85 7.52 -14.20
#